data_1cbca60e5b3fcc9e4cda1e613fd60e88
#
_entry.id   1cbca60e5b3fcc9e4cda1e613fd60e88
#
_cell.length_a   1.000
_cell.length_b   1.000
_cell.length_c   1.000
_cell.angle_alpha   90.00
_cell.angle_beta   90.00
_cell.angle_gamma   90.00
#
_symmetry.space_group_name_H-M   'P 1'
#
loop_
_entity.id
_entity.type
_entity.pdbx_description
1 polymer ?
#
loop_
_entity_poly.entity_id
_entity_poly.type
_entity_poly.pdbx_seq_one_letter_code
_entity_poly.pdbx_strand_id
1 'polypeptide(L)'
;MANKPIDWSSLWKKDEWLAVWIGFLIIILSLAGLKLTNVSFKWTTDGEFASFLTEQMPMVSKVIKNAEAKGEQDVLAQATALKSAMEAKDRKAAGDAAKKLGDVAKNAKDGGVKKNAGALAGSVRGEAGNLLDKVFSGNNFKNAFYILIFFWILATIGASFMKLEVGKFMVAFPVIFIITFIAQFLAGNHTILYYGLEYVLWCLLIGLIISNVFGTPKWLMAGAKTEYFIKTGLVILGSGILFGEILQAGGYGIIQGILVVGVVWYTCYWIARKFKVDDEFAAILASGVSICGVSAAIATSGAIKGDPKKLSYVTSIVLVCAVPMMVIMPWIIKGTNMDQIVGGAWLGGTLDTSGSVVAAGSLVSDAAMKIGVIVKMSQNVLIGFAAFILAIVWTFKKATPGEQPGAIEIWFRFPKFVLGFIIASLIFSFFLSPQTVNAVKGQLGALRTWWFAMAFTCIGLETNFGELAKLGGGRPAAAFLIAQAFNILWTLLLAYLIFGGVLFPAPTV
;
A
#
# COMPACT_ATOMS: atom_id res chain seq x y z
N MET A 1 -12.00 -21.87 -35.94
CA MET A 1 -11.41 -21.22 -34.73
C MET A 1 -9.91 -21.12 -34.95
N ALA A 2 -9.39 -19.98 -35.34
CA ALA A 2 -7.94 -19.79 -35.38
C ALA A 2 -7.45 -19.64 -33.94
N ASN A 3 -6.77 -20.65 -33.39
CA ASN A 3 -6.02 -20.55 -32.17
C ASN A 3 -5.01 -19.41 -32.36
N LYS A 4 -5.28 -18.20 -31.81
CA LYS A 4 -4.23 -17.20 -31.72
C LYS A 4 -3.09 -17.84 -30.91
N PRO A 5 -1.89 -17.96 -31.48
CA PRO A 5 -0.77 -18.54 -30.75
C PRO A 5 -0.57 -17.75 -29.47
N ILE A 6 -0.30 -18.45 -28.35
CA ILE A 6 -0.01 -17.84 -27.07
C ILE A 6 1.19 -16.89 -27.27
N ASP A 7 0.96 -15.60 -27.10
CA ASP A 7 2.04 -14.62 -27.20
C ASP A 7 2.94 -14.68 -25.94
N TRP A 8 3.92 -15.58 -25.99
CA TRP A 8 4.93 -15.74 -24.94
C TRP A 8 5.76 -14.46 -24.70
N SER A 9 5.76 -13.52 -25.66
CA SER A 9 6.47 -12.25 -25.49
C SER A 9 5.86 -11.39 -24.37
N SER A 10 4.61 -11.64 -24.00
CA SER A 10 3.95 -10.97 -22.86
C SER A 10 4.68 -11.21 -21.53
N LEU A 11 5.37 -12.36 -21.37
CA LEU A 11 6.15 -12.69 -20.18
C LEU A 11 7.29 -11.69 -19.90
N TRP A 12 7.79 -11.02 -20.93
CA TRP A 12 8.94 -10.13 -20.86
C TRP A 12 8.62 -8.67 -21.20
N LYS A 13 7.44 -8.40 -21.76
CA LYS A 13 7.08 -7.05 -22.25
C LYS A 13 5.99 -6.37 -21.43
N LYS A 14 5.20 -7.12 -20.64
CA LYS A 14 4.15 -6.54 -19.82
C LYS A 14 4.65 -6.23 -18.41
N ASP A 15 4.28 -5.07 -17.90
CA ASP A 15 4.60 -4.59 -16.55
C ASP A 15 4.18 -5.59 -15.46
N GLU A 16 3.08 -6.29 -15.64
CA GLU A 16 2.59 -7.30 -14.68
C GLU A 16 3.57 -8.45 -14.45
N TRP A 17 4.09 -9.04 -15.55
CA TRP A 17 5.08 -10.10 -15.44
C TRP A 17 6.44 -9.59 -15.00
N LEU A 18 6.85 -8.41 -15.49
CA LEU A 18 8.11 -7.80 -15.08
C LEU A 18 8.12 -7.46 -13.59
N ALA A 19 7.00 -6.99 -13.05
CA ALA A 19 6.85 -6.78 -11.61
C ALA A 19 7.02 -8.09 -10.82
N VAL A 20 6.52 -9.22 -11.34
CA VAL A 20 6.71 -10.55 -10.76
C VAL A 20 8.20 -10.93 -10.77
N TRP A 21 8.84 -10.82 -11.93
CA TRP A 21 10.26 -11.19 -12.06
C TRP A 21 11.18 -10.33 -11.19
N ILE A 22 10.99 -9.01 -11.19
CA ILE A 22 11.78 -8.10 -10.36
C ILE A 22 11.50 -8.32 -8.86
N GLY A 23 10.23 -8.52 -8.48
CA GLY A 23 9.88 -8.85 -7.11
C GLY A 23 10.55 -10.13 -6.61
N PHE A 24 10.49 -11.20 -7.40
CA PHE A 24 11.20 -12.45 -7.06
C PHE A 24 12.70 -12.32 -7.10
N LEU A 25 13.28 -11.55 -8.02
CA LEU A 25 14.72 -11.30 -8.04
C LEU A 25 15.19 -10.61 -6.76
N ILE A 26 14.44 -9.64 -6.26
CA ILE A 26 14.72 -8.99 -4.96
C ILE A 26 14.64 -9.99 -3.81
N ILE A 27 13.61 -10.83 -3.78
CA ILE A 27 13.43 -11.87 -2.77
C ILE A 27 14.62 -12.87 -2.81
N ILE A 28 14.95 -13.39 -4.00
CA ILE A 28 16.04 -14.35 -4.19
C ILE A 28 17.38 -13.75 -3.77
N LEU A 29 17.70 -12.53 -4.19
CA LEU A 29 18.93 -11.86 -3.81
C LEU A 29 19.01 -11.63 -2.29
N SER A 30 17.90 -11.30 -1.64
CA SER A 30 17.84 -11.16 -0.18
C SER A 30 18.06 -12.50 0.52
N LEU A 31 17.48 -13.60 0.03
CA LEU A 31 17.70 -14.96 0.54
C LEU A 31 19.13 -15.46 0.28
N ALA A 32 19.73 -15.05 -0.84
CA ALA A 32 21.12 -15.37 -1.17
C ALA A 32 22.16 -14.59 -0.35
N GLY A 33 21.71 -13.72 0.57
CA GLY A 33 22.60 -13.01 1.50
C GLY A 33 22.97 -11.59 1.09
N LEU A 34 22.32 -11.00 0.08
CA LEU A 34 22.44 -9.58 -0.19
C LEU A 34 21.91 -8.78 1.02
N LYS A 35 22.80 -8.03 1.67
CA LYS A 35 22.44 -7.18 2.82
C LYS A 35 22.44 -5.72 2.40
N LEU A 36 21.26 -5.12 2.34
CA LEU A 36 21.07 -3.68 2.17
C LEU A 36 20.64 -3.10 3.52
N THR A 37 21.47 -2.24 4.08
CA THR A 37 21.16 -1.60 5.35
C THR A 37 20.04 -0.60 5.16
N ASN A 38 19.05 -0.61 6.04
CA ASN A 38 17.92 0.30 5.98
C ASN A 38 18.38 1.75 6.18
N VAL A 39 17.73 2.66 5.45
CA VAL A 39 17.88 4.10 5.64
C VAL A 39 17.10 4.52 6.88
N SER A 40 17.72 5.33 7.73
CA SER A 40 17.08 5.91 8.91
C SER A 40 16.42 7.23 8.53
N PHE A 41 15.11 7.34 8.76
CA PHE A 41 14.35 8.55 8.51
C PHE A 41 13.80 9.19 9.79
N LYS A 42 13.73 8.44 10.89
CA LYS A 42 13.17 8.93 12.14
C LYS A 42 14.09 9.96 12.80
N TRP A 43 13.53 11.10 13.15
CA TRP A 43 14.23 12.17 13.85
C TRP A 43 13.30 12.98 14.76
N THR A 44 13.88 13.53 15.81
CA THR A 44 13.18 14.27 16.85
C THR A 44 14.06 15.45 17.25
N THR A 45 13.52 16.65 17.31
CA THR A 45 14.20 17.82 17.87
C THR A 45 14.33 17.70 19.38
N ASP A 46 15.21 18.47 20.01
CA ASP A 46 15.36 18.43 21.47
C ASP A 46 14.11 18.92 22.19
N GLY A 47 13.38 19.88 21.61
CA GLY A 47 12.10 20.35 22.16
C GLY A 47 11.01 19.27 22.11
N GLU A 48 10.88 18.58 20.98
CA GLU A 48 9.95 17.45 20.85
C GLU A 48 10.31 16.31 21.80
N PHE A 49 11.60 15.99 21.91
CA PHE A 49 12.07 14.97 22.85
C PHE A 49 11.76 15.32 24.29
N ALA A 50 11.95 16.58 24.70
CA ALA A 50 11.59 17.06 26.04
C ALA A 50 10.08 16.94 26.30
N SER A 51 9.24 17.23 25.29
CA SER A 51 7.79 17.06 25.38
C SER A 51 7.41 15.58 25.51
N PHE A 52 7.99 14.72 24.69
CA PHE A 52 7.83 13.26 24.77
C PHE A 52 8.22 12.71 26.15
N LEU A 53 9.35 13.15 26.74
CA LEU A 53 9.73 12.73 28.09
C LEU A 53 8.67 13.13 29.12
N THR A 54 8.09 14.33 29.00
CA THR A 54 7.02 14.80 29.89
C THR A 54 5.77 13.92 29.78
N GLU A 55 5.40 13.51 28.57
CA GLU A 55 4.27 12.58 28.34
C GLU A 55 4.52 11.18 28.92
N GLN A 56 5.79 10.74 28.99
CA GLN A 56 6.15 9.44 29.57
C GLN A 56 6.28 9.44 31.11
N MET A 57 6.22 10.59 31.77
CA MET A 57 6.35 10.70 33.26
C MET A 57 5.31 9.85 34.04
N PRO A 58 4.02 9.77 33.63
CA PRO A 58 3.08 8.88 34.29
C PRO A 58 3.46 7.40 34.17
N MET A 59 4.02 7.02 33.01
CA MET A 59 4.41 5.62 32.75
C MET A 59 5.62 5.21 33.61
N VAL A 60 6.65 6.07 33.73
CA VAL A 60 7.81 5.77 34.58
C VAL A 60 7.40 5.69 36.05
N SER A 61 6.50 6.58 36.51
CA SER A 61 5.97 6.54 37.87
C SER A 61 5.18 5.26 38.16
N LYS A 62 4.42 4.75 37.17
CA LYS A 62 3.72 3.46 37.26
C LYS A 62 4.71 2.29 37.33
N VAL A 63 5.78 2.33 36.52
CA VAL A 63 6.82 1.27 36.56
C VAL A 63 7.50 1.23 37.92
N ILE A 64 7.84 2.39 38.49
CA ILE A 64 8.44 2.51 39.84
C ILE A 64 7.52 1.88 40.91
N LYS A 65 6.25 2.29 40.97
CA LYS A 65 5.28 1.73 41.94
C LYS A 65 5.11 0.21 41.79
N ASN A 66 5.06 -0.28 40.56
CA ASN A 66 4.90 -1.70 40.32
C ASN A 66 6.15 -2.50 40.72
N ALA A 67 7.35 -1.98 40.44
CA ALA A 67 8.61 -2.60 40.83
C ALA A 67 8.77 -2.67 42.33
N GLU A 68 8.40 -1.58 43.06
CA GLU A 68 8.41 -1.48 44.53
C GLU A 68 7.44 -2.53 45.11
N ALA A 69 6.18 -2.56 44.66
CA ALA A 69 5.14 -3.45 45.16
C ALA A 69 5.49 -4.94 44.93
N LYS A 70 6.30 -5.25 43.91
CA LYS A 70 6.73 -6.62 43.54
C LYS A 70 8.12 -6.99 44.05
N GLY A 71 8.81 -6.09 44.76
CA GLY A 71 10.15 -6.32 45.28
C GLY A 71 11.24 -6.41 44.22
N GLU A 72 11.05 -5.88 43.04
CA GLU A 72 11.98 -5.89 41.91
C GLU A 72 13.00 -4.73 42.05
N GLN A 73 13.94 -4.86 42.97
CA GLN A 73 14.86 -3.79 43.41
C GLN A 73 15.72 -3.23 42.24
N ASP A 74 16.21 -4.11 41.35
CA ASP A 74 17.05 -3.70 40.21
C ASP A 74 16.24 -2.84 39.22
N VAL A 75 14.99 -3.22 38.95
CA VAL A 75 14.09 -2.45 38.09
C VAL A 75 13.72 -1.13 38.75
N LEU A 76 13.44 -1.12 40.06
CA LEU A 76 13.13 0.06 40.84
C LEU A 76 14.27 1.10 40.76
N ALA A 77 15.52 0.67 41.02
CA ALA A 77 16.70 1.53 40.97
C ALA A 77 16.88 2.15 39.56
N GLN A 78 16.79 1.34 38.49
CA GLN A 78 16.99 1.85 37.13
C GLN A 78 15.81 2.70 36.66
N ALA A 79 14.58 2.39 37.05
CA ALA A 79 13.40 3.22 36.73
C ALA A 79 13.46 4.58 37.42
N THR A 80 13.96 4.64 38.67
CA THR A 80 14.19 5.90 39.41
C THR A 80 15.29 6.74 38.73
N ALA A 81 16.39 6.10 38.32
CA ALA A 81 17.46 6.77 37.57
C ALA A 81 16.95 7.31 36.22
N LEU A 82 16.12 6.55 35.52
CA LEU A 82 15.48 7.01 34.28
C LEU A 82 14.58 8.23 34.56
N LYS A 83 13.77 8.20 35.62
CA LYS A 83 12.90 9.32 36.00
C LYS A 83 13.70 10.59 36.20
N SER A 84 14.80 10.55 36.95
CA SER A 84 15.67 11.71 37.18
C SER A 84 16.28 12.26 35.89
N ALA A 85 16.70 11.37 34.98
CA ALA A 85 17.21 11.77 33.65
C ALA A 85 16.12 12.41 32.79
N MET A 86 14.87 11.92 32.88
CA MET A 86 13.73 12.48 32.17
C MET A 86 13.35 13.87 32.73
N GLU A 87 13.39 14.06 34.03
CA GLU A 87 13.16 15.36 34.68
C GLU A 87 14.21 16.40 34.26
N ALA A 88 15.47 16.00 34.15
CA ALA A 88 16.54 16.82 33.63
C ALA A 88 16.44 17.12 32.12
N LYS A 89 15.56 16.44 31.39
CA LYS A 89 15.39 16.56 29.95
C LYS A 89 16.69 16.33 29.14
N ASP A 90 17.61 15.57 29.71
CA ASP A 90 18.87 15.22 29.05
C ASP A 90 18.67 14.00 28.19
N ARG A 91 18.74 14.21 26.88
CA ARG A 91 18.52 13.15 25.87
C ARG A 91 19.49 11.96 26.02
N LYS A 92 20.77 12.26 26.25
CA LYS A 92 21.80 11.23 26.37
C LYS A 92 21.63 10.45 27.67
N ALA A 93 21.48 11.16 28.81
CA ALA A 93 21.25 10.52 30.08
C ALA A 93 19.98 9.68 30.12
N ALA A 94 18.87 10.17 29.52
CA ALA A 94 17.62 9.42 29.41
C ALA A 94 17.78 8.17 28.54
N GLY A 95 18.49 8.27 27.42
CA GLY A 95 18.79 7.13 26.55
C GLY A 95 19.64 6.05 27.21
N ASP A 96 20.68 6.45 27.96
CA ASP A 96 21.56 5.54 28.70
C ASP A 96 20.83 4.89 29.89
N ALA A 97 20.04 5.65 30.64
CA ALA A 97 19.21 5.12 31.73
C ALA A 97 18.13 4.15 31.20
N ALA A 98 17.48 4.48 30.07
CA ALA A 98 16.52 3.61 29.42
C ALA A 98 17.15 2.30 28.96
N LYS A 99 18.39 2.33 28.43
CA LYS A 99 19.12 1.12 28.08
C LYS A 99 19.33 0.22 29.29
N LYS A 100 19.82 0.78 30.40
CA LYS A 100 20.03 0.03 31.66
C LYS A 100 18.73 -0.56 32.19
N LEU A 101 17.63 0.24 32.19
CA LEU A 101 16.31 -0.25 32.59
C LEU A 101 15.86 -1.43 31.70
N GLY A 102 16.07 -1.32 30.40
CA GLY A 102 15.72 -2.41 29.46
C GLY A 102 16.52 -3.71 29.70
N ASP A 103 17.77 -3.58 30.12
CA ASP A 103 18.61 -4.74 30.40
C ASP A 103 18.18 -5.44 31.71
N VAL A 104 17.88 -4.71 32.78
CA VAL A 104 17.39 -5.31 34.04
C VAL A 104 15.96 -5.83 33.91
N ALA A 105 15.13 -5.17 33.12
CA ALA A 105 13.75 -5.60 32.88
C ALA A 105 13.64 -7.01 32.24
N LYS A 106 14.64 -7.43 31.45
CA LYS A 106 14.67 -8.78 30.87
C LYS A 106 14.72 -9.88 31.94
N ASN A 107 15.30 -9.59 33.08
CA ASN A 107 15.53 -10.53 34.19
C ASN A 107 14.47 -10.38 35.29
N ALA A 108 13.53 -9.45 35.19
CA ALA A 108 12.45 -9.26 36.16
C ALA A 108 11.59 -10.54 36.25
N LYS A 109 11.24 -10.92 37.48
CA LYS A 109 10.47 -12.13 37.81
C LYS A 109 8.98 -11.92 37.55
N ASP A 110 8.45 -10.71 37.83
CA ASP A 110 7.05 -10.37 37.56
C ASP A 110 6.87 -10.03 36.07
N GLY A 111 5.96 -10.74 35.40
CA GLY A 111 5.68 -10.55 33.97
C GLY A 111 5.13 -9.16 33.64
N GLY A 112 4.35 -8.56 34.53
CA GLY A 112 3.80 -7.21 34.36
C GLY A 112 4.89 -6.13 34.46
N VAL A 113 5.77 -6.25 35.46
CA VAL A 113 6.94 -5.36 35.62
C VAL A 113 7.85 -5.49 34.41
N LYS A 114 8.19 -6.71 34.01
CA LYS A 114 9.01 -7.01 32.81
C LYS A 114 8.47 -6.33 31.57
N LYS A 115 7.18 -6.50 31.29
CA LYS A 115 6.50 -5.94 30.12
C LYS A 115 6.51 -4.41 30.14
N ASN A 116 6.10 -3.80 31.26
CA ASN A 116 5.95 -2.36 31.36
C ASN A 116 7.31 -1.63 31.37
N ALA A 117 8.28 -2.12 32.11
CA ALA A 117 9.63 -1.57 32.15
C ALA A 117 10.34 -1.73 30.79
N GLY A 118 10.20 -2.90 30.14
CA GLY A 118 10.75 -3.15 28.82
C GLY A 118 10.14 -2.24 27.74
N ALA A 119 8.83 -2.02 27.78
CA ALA A 119 8.12 -1.13 26.85
C ALA A 119 8.57 0.33 27.02
N LEU A 120 8.60 0.84 28.28
CA LEU A 120 9.09 2.19 28.58
C LEU A 120 10.54 2.37 28.14
N ALA A 121 11.42 1.43 28.50
CA ALA A 121 12.83 1.47 28.13
C ALA A 121 13.02 1.46 26.60
N GLY A 122 12.27 0.64 25.87
CA GLY A 122 12.29 0.58 24.42
C GLY A 122 11.85 1.89 23.77
N SER A 123 10.77 2.48 24.26
CA SER A 123 10.21 3.76 23.79
C SER A 123 11.20 4.91 24.00
N VAL A 124 11.68 5.13 25.22
CA VAL A 124 12.61 6.23 25.54
C VAL A 124 13.95 6.07 24.82
N ARG A 125 14.51 4.85 24.80
CA ARG A 125 15.76 4.57 24.07
C ARG A 125 15.61 4.79 22.57
N GLY A 126 14.48 4.34 22.00
CA GLY A 126 14.19 4.53 20.59
C GLY A 126 14.15 5.99 20.22
N GLU A 127 13.40 6.79 20.98
CA GLU A 127 13.24 8.21 20.72
C GLU A 127 14.52 9.01 20.98
N ALA A 128 15.28 8.67 22.02
CA ALA A 128 16.60 9.26 22.28
C ALA A 128 17.60 9.02 21.12
N GLY A 129 17.46 7.88 20.42
CA GLY A 129 18.29 7.52 19.27
C GLY A 129 17.85 8.14 17.94
N ASN A 130 16.70 8.82 17.88
CA ASN A 130 16.16 9.44 16.67
C ASN A 130 16.76 10.86 16.51
N LEU A 131 18.05 10.92 16.15
CA LEU A 131 18.78 12.18 15.97
C LEU A 131 18.72 12.63 14.51
N LEU A 132 18.57 13.95 14.29
CA LEU A 132 18.61 14.55 12.97
C LEU A 132 19.95 14.26 12.27
N ASP A 133 21.06 14.38 13.00
CA ASP A 133 22.41 14.10 12.49
C ASP A 133 22.57 12.66 11.99
N LYS A 134 21.81 11.72 12.55
CA LYS A 134 21.82 10.34 12.09
C LYS A 134 21.20 10.20 10.69
N VAL A 135 20.14 10.97 10.41
CA VAL A 135 19.51 10.99 9.09
C VAL A 135 20.47 11.57 8.05
N PHE A 136 21.19 12.62 8.40
CA PHE A 136 22.18 13.28 7.54
C PHE A 136 23.60 12.72 7.65
N SER A 137 23.78 11.60 8.34
CA SER A 137 25.10 10.97 8.43
C SER A 137 25.57 10.41 7.08
N GLY A 138 26.87 10.45 6.85
CA GLY A 138 27.48 9.88 5.64
C GLY A 138 27.16 8.39 5.43
N ASN A 139 27.04 7.62 6.53
CA ASN A 139 26.64 6.21 6.46
C ASN A 139 25.19 6.07 5.99
N ASN A 140 24.29 6.93 6.42
CA ASN A 140 22.89 6.90 6.00
C ASN A 140 22.73 7.24 4.52
N PHE A 141 23.44 8.27 4.04
CA PHE A 141 23.47 8.59 2.62
C PHE A 141 24.11 7.48 1.78
N LYS A 142 25.15 6.83 2.27
CA LYS A 142 25.75 5.65 1.63
C LYS A 142 24.75 4.52 1.50
N ASN A 143 23.96 4.24 2.53
CA ASN A 143 22.89 3.22 2.50
C ASN A 143 21.81 3.59 1.48
N ALA A 144 21.36 4.85 1.48
CA ALA A 144 20.39 5.36 0.49
C ALA A 144 20.92 5.23 -0.94
N PHE A 145 22.19 5.55 -1.17
CA PHE A 145 22.84 5.42 -2.47
C PHE A 145 22.89 3.95 -2.94
N TYR A 146 23.20 2.99 -2.06
CA TYR A 146 23.19 1.58 -2.43
C TYR A 146 21.79 1.09 -2.80
N ILE A 147 20.75 1.53 -2.06
CA ILE A 147 19.37 1.21 -2.41
C ILE A 147 18.97 1.86 -3.73
N LEU A 148 19.36 3.12 -3.96
CA LEU A 148 19.13 3.81 -5.23
C LEU A 148 19.74 3.03 -6.40
N ILE A 149 21.04 2.71 -6.34
CA ILE A 149 21.73 1.99 -7.43
C ILE A 149 21.09 0.63 -7.67
N PHE A 150 20.81 -0.11 -6.60
CA PHE A 150 20.17 -1.42 -6.69
C PHE A 150 18.79 -1.34 -7.40
N PHE A 151 17.94 -0.43 -6.98
CA PHE A 151 16.63 -0.24 -7.60
C PHE A 151 16.71 0.34 -9.00
N TRP A 152 17.63 1.27 -9.23
CA TRP A 152 17.83 1.88 -10.54
C TRP A 152 18.22 0.85 -11.60
N ILE A 153 19.13 -0.04 -11.28
CA ILE A 153 19.51 -1.16 -12.15
C ILE A 153 18.29 -2.06 -12.42
N LEU A 154 17.62 -2.53 -11.38
CA LEU A 154 16.48 -3.44 -11.52
C LEU A 154 15.32 -2.80 -12.28
N ALA A 155 14.96 -1.56 -11.94
CA ALA A 155 13.88 -0.84 -12.61
C ALA A 155 14.22 -0.54 -14.07
N THR A 156 15.47 -0.21 -14.38
CA THR A 156 15.92 0.06 -15.76
C THR A 156 15.91 -1.22 -16.61
N ILE A 157 16.29 -2.38 -16.03
CA ILE A 157 16.15 -3.68 -16.70
C ILE A 157 14.67 -3.90 -17.09
N GLY A 158 13.75 -3.74 -16.15
CA GLY A 158 12.32 -3.87 -16.45
C GLY A 158 11.83 -2.86 -17.49
N ALA A 159 12.22 -1.59 -17.38
CA ALA A 159 11.88 -0.54 -18.34
C ALA A 159 12.37 -0.85 -19.78
N SER A 160 13.55 -1.45 -19.89
CA SER A 160 14.13 -1.90 -21.16
C SER A 160 13.27 -2.98 -21.83
N PHE A 161 12.82 -3.98 -21.08
CA PHE A 161 11.94 -5.03 -21.60
C PHE A 161 10.54 -4.51 -21.97
N MET A 162 10.02 -3.52 -21.23
CA MET A 162 8.75 -2.84 -21.57
C MET A 162 8.86 -1.93 -22.80
N LYS A 163 10.04 -1.80 -23.41
CA LYS A 163 10.32 -0.89 -24.52
C LYS A 163 10.00 0.58 -24.21
N LEU A 164 10.20 0.99 -22.96
CA LEU A 164 10.08 2.38 -22.57
C LEU A 164 11.27 3.19 -23.12
N GLU A 165 11.16 4.51 -23.10
CA GLU A 165 12.29 5.41 -23.44
C GLU A 165 13.36 5.32 -22.33
N VAL A 166 14.20 4.27 -22.40
CA VAL A 166 15.15 3.88 -21.34
C VAL A 166 16.02 5.05 -20.90
N GLY A 167 16.52 5.86 -21.86
CA GLY A 167 17.34 7.03 -21.52
C GLY A 167 16.61 8.05 -20.65
N LYS A 168 15.36 8.37 -20.97
CA LYS A 168 14.55 9.28 -20.15
C LYS A 168 14.19 8.65 -18.81
N PHE A 169 13.88 7.34 -18.78
CA PHE A 169 13.62 6.61 -17.54
C PHE A 169 14.82 6.62 -16.61
N MET A 170 16.01 6.37 -17.13
CA MET A 170 17.26 6.38 -16.34
C MET A 170 17.55 7.74 -15.69
N VAL A 171 17.21 8.84 -16.35
CA VAL A 171 17.35 10.19 -15.78
C VAL A 171 16.26 10.50 -14.77
N ALA A 172 15.02 10.10 -15.04
CA ALA A 172 13.86 10.38 -14.20
C ALA A 172 13.84 9.58 -12.88
N PHE A 173 14.26 8.31 -12.91
CA PHE A 173 14.19 7.42 -11.76
C PHE A 173 14.96 7.94 -10.53
N PRO A 174 16.24 8.39 -10.64
CA PRO A 174 16.95 8.97 -9.49
C PRO A 174 16.24 10.20 -8.92
N VAL A 175 15.62 11.02 -9.76
CA VAL A 175 14.89 12.21 -9.30
C VAL A 175 13.63 11.80 -8.52
N ILE A 176 12.87 10.82 -8.99
CA ILE A 176 11.73 10.26 -8.25
C ILE A 176 12.20 9.68 -6.92
N PHE A 177 13.33 8.98 -6.90
CA PHE A 177 13.91 8.44 -5.67
C PHE A 177 14.28 9.56 -4.67
N ILE A 178 14.90 10.67 -5.15
CA ILE A 178 15.23 11.82 -4.29
C ILE A 178 13.97 12.49 -3.76
N ILE A 179 12.94 12.70 -4.57
CA ILE A 179 11.65 13.22 -4.11
C ILE A 179 11.08 12.33 -3.02
N THR A 180 11.12 11.02 -3.24
CA THR A 180 10.66 10.01 -2.28
C THR A 180 11.49 10.02 -0.98
N PHE A 181 12.82 10.21 -1.08
CA PHE A 181 13.70 10.37 0.08
C PHE A 181 13.30 11.58 0.92
N ILE A 182 13.07 12.73 0.27
CA ILE A 182 12.63 13.97 0.94
C ILE A 182 11.27 13.75 1.64
N ALA A 183 10.33 13.08 0.96
CA ALA A 183 9.03 12.77 1.54
C ALA A 183 9.14 11.88 2.79
N GLN A 184 9.98 10.83 2.74
CA GLN A 184 10.23 9.96 3.90
C GLN A 184 10.97 10.68 5.03
N PHE A 185 11.88 11.60 4.69
CA PHE A 185 12.56 12.45 5.67
C PHE A 185 11.56 13.35 6.42
N LEU A 186 10.67 14.04 5.70
CA LEU A 186 9.63 14.87 6.33
C LEU A 186 8.72 14.04 7.23
N ALA A 187 8.25 12.91 6.71
CA ALA A 187 7.41 11.98 7.47
C ALA A 187 8.10 11.38 8.71
N GLY A 188 9.43 11.34 8.73
CA GLY A 188 10.20 10.74 9.82
C GLY A 188 10.26 11.58 11.09
N ASN A 189 9.80 12.82 11.08
CA ASN A 189 9.74 13.68 12.24
C ASN A 189 8.75 13.15 13.31
N HIS A 190 9.11 13.25 14.57
CA HIS A 190 8.30 12.76 15.69
C HIS A 190 6.88 13.37 15.70
N THR A 191 6.77 14.69 15.65
CA THR A 191 5.47 15.40 15.70
C THR A 191 4.61 15.05 14.49
N ILE A 192 5.21 14.96 13.30
CA ILE A 192 4.52 14.59 12.08
C ILE A 192 3.93 13.18 12.19
N LEU A 193 4.71 12.20 12.70
CA LEU A 193 4.25 10.85 12.95
C LEU A 193 3.17 10.79 14.04
N TYR A 194 3.29 11.59 15.10
CA TYR A 194 2.30 11.67 16.17
C TYR A 194 0.90 12.06 15.65
N TYR A 195 0.85 13.00 14.70
CA TYR A 195 -0.41 13.37 14.02
C TYR A 195 -0.83 12.41 12.90
N GLY A 196 -0.13 11.30 12.73
CA GLY A 196 -0.47 10.28 11.71
C GLY A 196 -0.20 10.70 10.28
N LEU A 197 0.64 11.73 10.06
CA LEU A 197 1.04 12.21 8.74
C LEU A 197 2.21 11.37 8.20
N GLU A 198 1.93 10.11 7.87
CA GLU A 198 2.91 9.13 7.43
C GLU A 198 3.49 9.44 6.04
N TYR A 199 4.56 8.72 5.66
CA TYR A 199 5.30 8.91 4.39
C TYR A 199 4.41 8.86 3.14
N VAL A 200 3.33 8.08 3.17
CA VAL A 200 2.35 7.98 2.07
C VAL A 200 1.80 9.34 1.69
N LEU A 201 1.36 10.11 2.71
CA LEU A 201 0.79 11.44 2.52
C LEU A 201 1.82 12.42 1.96
N TRP A 202 3.05 12.38 2.45
CA TRP A 202 4.11 13.27 1.98
C TRP A 202 4.56 12.95 0.56
N CYS A 203 4.71 11.66 0.21
CA CYS A 203 5.02 11.23 -1.15
C CYS A 203 3.96 11.73 -2.14
N LEU A 204 2.69 11.51 -1.79
CA LEU A 204 1.56 11.96 -2.60
C LEU A 204 1.51 13.49 -2.70
N LEU A 205 1.61 14.19 -1.57
CA LEU A 205 1.51 15.65 -1.49
C LEU A 205 2.60 16.34 -2.32
N ILE A 206 3.86 15.93 -2.17
CA ILE A 206 4.96 16.52 -2.95
C ILE A 206 4.76 16.26 -4.44
N GLY A 207 4.36 15.04 -4.82
CA GLY A 207 4.03 14.72 -6.21
C GLY A 207 2.89 15.59 -6.75
N LEU A 208 1.81 15.78 -5.98
CA LEU A 208 0.68 16.65 -6.34
C LEU A 208 1.08 18.12 -6.45
N ILE A 209 1.94 18.63 -5.57
CA ILE A 209 2.45 20.00 -5.67
C ILE A 209 3.24 20.17 -6.96
N ILE A 210 4.15 19.24 -7.27
CA ILE A 210 4.94 19.29 -8.51
C ILE A 210 3.99 19.27 -9.73
N SER A 211 3.03 18.36 -9.75
CA SER A 211 2.12 18.19 -10.88
C SER A 211 1.19 19.38 -11.10
N ASN A 212 0.60 19.93 -10.02
CA ASN A 212 -0.48 20.92 -10.12
C ASN A 212 0.01 22.38 -10.05
N VAL A 213 1.16 22.65 -9.41
CA VAL A 213 1.73 24.00 -9.31
C VAL A 213 2.75 24.27 -10.43
N PHE A 214 3.67 23.31 -10.65
CA PHE A 214 4.77 23.49 -11.59
C PHE A 214 4.52 22.79 -12.95
N GLY A 215 3.63 21.81 -12.98
CA GLY A 215 3.46 20.91 -14.12
C GLY A 215 4.58 19.86 -14.17
N THR A 216 4.22 18.57 -14.23
CA THR A 216 5.22 17.51 -14.30
C THR A 216 5.93 17.51 -15.66
N PRO A 217 7.25 17.73 -15.73
CA PRO A 217 7.97 17.70 -16.99
C PRO A 217 7.87 16.34 -17.70
N LYS A 218 7.79 16.35 -19.04
CA LYS A 218 7.66 15.12 -19.84
C LYS A 218 8.78 14.11 -19.61
N TRP A 219 9.99 14.56 -19.35
CA TRP A 219 11.12 13.66 -19.05
C TRP A 219 10.94 12.97 -17.68
N LEU A 220 10.36 13.64 -16.69
CA LEU A 220 10.08 13.08 -15.36
C LEU A 220 8.91 12.08 -15.42
N MET A 221 7.87 12.40 -16.22
CA MET A 221 6.76 11.48 -16.50
C MET A 221 7.20 10.16 -17.14
N ALA A 222 8.32 10.16 -17.88
CA ALA A 222 8.87 8.93 -18.43
C ALA A 222 9.27 7.91 -17.36
N GLY A 223 9.71 8.40 -16.18
CA GLY A 223 10.05 7.56 -15.01
C GLY A 223 8.90 7.28 -14.06
N ALA A 224 7.83 8.06 -14.10
CA ALA A 224 6.65 7.83 -13.29
C ALA A 224 5.92 6.58 -13.81
N LYS A 225 6.08 5.45 -13.13
CA LYS A 225 5.52 4.14 -13.49
C LYS A 225 4.84 3.52 -12.26
N THR A 226 3.77 4.19 -11.82
CA THR A 226 3.02 3.82 -10.62
C THR A 226 2.67 2.34 -10.57
N GLU A 227 2.04 1.81 -11.62
CA GLU A 227 1.60 0.41 -11.67
C GLU A 227 2.77 -0.57 -11.57
N TYR A 228 3.88 -0.31 -12.24
CA TYR A 228 5.07 -1.14 -12.18
C TYR A 228 5.67 -1.19 -10.77
N PHE A 229 5.75 -0.04 -10.10
CA PHE A 229 6.32 0.04 -8.75
C PHE A 229 5.40 -0.59 -7.71
N ILE A 230 4.09 -0.32 -7.76
CA ILE A 230 3.10 -0.94 -6.86
C ILE A 230 3.10 -2.46 -7.02
N LYS A 231 3.01 -2.97 -8.24
CA LYS A 231 2.94 -4.42 -8.49
C LYS A 231 4.20 -5.14 -8.01
N THR A 232 5.39 -4.53 -8.21
CA THR A 232 6.65 -5.05 -7.66
C THR A 232 6.63 -5.10 -6.12
N GLY A 233 6.21 -4.01 -5.49
CA GLY A 233 6.05 -3.95 -4.03
C GLY A 233 5.04 -4.97 -3.49
N LEU A 234 3.95 -5.22 -4.23
CA LEU A 234 2.94 -6.22 -3.86
C LEU A 234 3.47 -7.66 -3.92
N VAL A 235 4.30 -7.99 -4.91
CA VAL A 235 4.96 -9.32 -4.95
C VAL A 235 5.86 -9.50 -3.74
N ILE A 236 6.65 -8.48 -3.38
CA ILE A 236 7.49 -8.53 -2.18
C ILE A 236 6.63 -8.62 -0.91
N LEU A 237 5.49 -7.91 -0.85
CA LEU A 237 4.55 -7.97 0.29
C LEU A 237 4.08 -9.39 0.56
N GLY A 238 3.89 -10.21 -0.48
CA GLY A 238 3.52 -11.62 -0.34
C GLY A 238 4.46 -12.41 0.57
N SER A 239 5.75 -12.08 0.59
CA SER A 239 6.72 -12.71 1.52
C SER A 239 6.47 -12.39 3.00
N GLY A 240 5.69 -11.38 3.31
CA GLY A 240 5.36 -10.94 4.67
C GLY A 240 3.98 -11.37 5.17
N ILE A 241 3.19 -12.08 4.36
CA ILE A 241 1.83 -12.54 4.68
C ILE A 241 1.78 -14.06 4.65
N LEU A 242 1.28 -14.68 5.72
CA LEU A 242 1.16 -16.13 5.77
C LEU A 242 0.07 -16.63 4.81
N PHE A 243 0.32 -17.75 4.16
CA PHE A 243 -0.63 -18.31 3.19
C PHE A 243 -1.98 -18.66 3.80
N GLY A 244 -2.01 -19.06 5.07
CA GLY A 244 -3.25 -19.28 5.83
C GLY A 244 -4.10 -18.02 5.97
N GLU A 245 -3.46 -16.85 6.18
CA GLU A 245 -4.12 -15.53 6.21
C GLU A 245 -4.74 -15.22 4.83
N ILE A 246 -4.02 -15.53 3.74
CA ILE A 246 -4.52 -15.35 2.37
C ILE A 246 -5.72 -16.26 2.11
N LEU A 247 -5.69 -17.53 2.55
CA LEU A 247 -6.81 -18.45 2.34
C LEU A 247 -8.06 -17.99 3.07
N GLN A 248 -7.95 -17.62 4.34
CA GLN A 248 -9.09 -17.19 5.14
C GLN A 248 -9.65 -15.84 4.69
N ALA A 249 -8.82 -14.80 4.69
CA ALA A 249 -9.24 -13.46 4.30
C ALA A 249 -9.53 -13.36 2.79
N GLY A 250 -8.83 -14.13 1.95
CA GLY A 250 -9.05 -14.20 0.51
C GLY A 250 -10.38 -14.85 0.14
N GLY A 251 -10.80 -15.90 0.84
CA GLY A 251 -12.13 -16.49 0.68
C GLY A 251 -13.25 -15.49 0.99
N TYR A 252 -13.12 -14.77 2.10
CA TYR A 252 -14.05 -13.69 2.45
C TYR A 252 -13.98 -12.53 1.43
N GLY A 253 -12.79 -12.19 0.97
CA GLY A 253 -12.57 -11.19 -0.08
C GLY A 253 -13.22 -11.54 -1.41
N ILE A 254 -13.25 -12.82 -1.79
CA ILE A 254 -13.96 -13.29 -3.00
C ILE A 254 -15.47 -13.14 -2.81
N ILE A 255 -16.02 -13.55 -1.66
CA ILE A 255 -17.45 -13.38 -1.37
C ILE A 255 -17.83 -11.91 -1.42
N GLN A 256 -17.09 -11.05 -0.70
CA GLN A 256 -17.30 -9.60 -0.74
C GLN A 256 -17.16 -9.07 -2.17
N GLY A 257 -16.12 -9.48 -2.90
CA GLY A 257 -15.86 -9.07 -4.28
C GLY A 257 -17.00 -9.40 -5.23
N ILE A 258 -17.56 -10.60 -5.17
CA ILE A 258 -18.71 -11.00 -6.01
C ILE A 258 -19.93 -10.11 -5.69
N LEU A 259 -20.22 -9.87 -4.42
CA LEU A 259 -21.35 -9.04 -3.98
C LEU A 259 -21.14 -7.55 -4.36
N VAL A 260 -19.92 -7.04 -4.20
CA VAL A 260 -19.59 -5.67 -4.61
C VAL A 260 -19.67 -5.55 -6.13
N VAL A 261 -18.98 -6.41 -6.86
CA VAL A 261 -18.95 -6.35 -8.33
C VAL A 261 -20.36 -6.49 -8.90
N GLY A 262 -21.13 -7.47 -8.47
CA GLY A 262 -22.48 -7.70 -8.99
C GLY A 262 -23.42 -6.53 -8.74
N VAL A 263 -23.52 -6.07 -7.49
CA VAL A 263 -24.46 -5.02 -7.09
C VAL A 263 -24.01 -3.64 -7.56
N VAL A 264 -22.74 -3.29 -7.30
CA VAL A 264 -22.23 -1.95 -7.66
C VAL A 264 -22.11 -1.79 -9.16
N TRP A 265 -21.69 -2.83 -9.91
CA TRP A 265 -21.64 -2.79 -11.37
C TRP A 265 -23.03 -2.49 -11.96
N TYR A 266 -24.03 -3.26 -11.55
CA TYR A 266 -25.40 -3.07 -12.05
C TYR A 266 -25.96 -1.70 -11.66
N THR A 267 -25.76 -1.29 -10.41
CA THR A 267 -26.23 0.02 -9.90
C THR A 267 -25.58 1.16 -10.69
N CYS A 268 -24.26 1.13 -10.88
CA CYS A 268 -23.54 2.14 -11.65
C CYS A 268 -24.01 2.19 -13.11
N TYR A 269 -24.14 1.02 -13.76
CA TYR A 269 -24.64 0.93 -15.11
C TYR A 269 -26.05 1.53 -15.23
N TRP A 270 -26.95 1.18 -14.32
CA TRP A 270 -28.32 1.69 -14.28
C TRP A 270 -28.36 3.21 -14.07
N ILE A 271 -27.58 3.74 -13.10
CA ILE A 271 -27.47 5.19 -12.86
C ILE A 271 -26.95 5.89 -14.12
N ALA A 272 -25.88 5.40 -14.73
CA ALA A 272 -25.31 5.99 -15.95
C ALA A 272 -26.34 6.04 -17.09
N ARG A 273 -27.12 4.97 -17.26
CA ARG A 273 -28.21 4.94 -18.25
C ARG A 273 -29.31 5.94 -17.95
N LYS A 274 -29.67 6.14 -16.67
CA LYS A 274 -30.63 7.20 -16.26
C LYS A 274 -30.10 8.60 -16.55
N PHE A 275 -28.79 8.81 -16.47
CA PHE A 275 -28.13 10.05 -16.86
C PHE A 275 -27.92 10.18 -18.39
N LYS A 276 -28.52 9.27 -19.19
CA LYS A 276 -28.41 9.22 -20.65
C LYS A 276 -26.99 9.03 -21.17
N VAL A 277 -26.14 8.37 -20.41
CA VAL A 277 -24.83 7.86 -20.86
C VAL A 277 -25.09 6.64 -21.74
N ASP A 278 -24.39 6.52 -22.86
CA ASP A 278 -24.54 5.37 -23.76
C ASP A 278 -24.11 4.05 -23.12
N ASP A 279 -24.57 2.92 -23.66
CA ASP A 279 -24.37 1.57 -23.10
C ASP A 279 -22.90 1.20 -22.93
N GLU A 280 -22.07 1.55 -23.91
CA GLU A 280 -20.66 1.24 -23.93
C GLU A 280 -19.92 2.02 -22.84
N PHE A 281 -20.14 3.32 -22.76
CA PHE A 281 -19.55 4.18 -21.75
C PHE A 281 -20.01 3.79 -20.34
N ALA A 282 -21.31 3.49 -20.18
CA ALA A 282 -21.89 3.03 -18.92
C ALA A 282 -21.24 1.71 -18.43
N ALA A 283 -20.97 0.77 -19.33
CA ALA A 283 -20.31 -0.49 -18.98
C ALA A 283 -18.85 -0.29 -18.57
N ILE A 284 -18.08 0.55 -19.28
CA ILE A 284 -16.70 0.88 -18.92
C ILE A 284 -16.66 1.56 -17.55
N LEU A 285 -17.57 2.51 -17.32
CA LEU A 285 -17.70 3.26 -16.06
C LEU A 285 -18.06 2.33 -14.89
N ALA A 286 -19.05 1.45 -15.08
CA ALA A 286 -19.48 0.49 -14.07
C ALA A 286 -18.37 -0.49 -13.67
N SER A 287 -17.59 -0.96 -14.64
CA SER A 287 -16.43 -1.81 -14.37
C SER A 287 -15.32 -1.07 -13.61
N GLY A 288 -15.12 0.22 -13.91
CA GLY A 288 -14.19 1.07 -13.18
C GLY A 288 -14.56 1.21 -11.70
N VAL A 289 -15.81 1.55 -11.38
CA VAL A 289 -16.29 1.73 -9.99
C VAL A 289 -16.31 0.43 -9.20
N SER A 290 -16.67 -0.69 -9.84
CA SER A 290 -17.02 -1.92 -9.08
C SER A 290 -15.87 -2.90 -8.88
N ILE A 291 -14.80 -2.84 -9.68
CA ILE A 291 -13.74 -3.86 -9.61
C ILE A 291 -12.37 -3.23 -9.32
N CYS A 292 -11.75 -2.68 -10.36
CA CYS A 292 -10.42 -2.07 -10.25
C CYS A 292 -10.31 -1.00 -11.35
N GLY A 293 -10.61 0.20 -11.00
CA GLY A 293 -10.67 1.42 -11.80
C GLY A 293 -10.10 1.30 -13.21
N VAL A 294 -8.79 1.52 -13.31
CA VAL A 294 -8.09 1.53 -14.60
C VAL A 294 -8.04 0.15 -15.26
N SER A 295 -7.64 -0.89 -14.52
CA SER A 295 -7.47 -2.23 -15.10
C SER A 295 -8.78 -2.84 -15.60
N ALA A 296 -9.87 -2.67 -14.82
CA ALA A 296 -11.18 -3.17 -15.21
C ALA A 296 -11.79 -2.37 -16.37
N ALA A 297 -11.59 -1.03 -16.38
CA ALA A 297 -12.02 -0.19 -17.50
C ALA A 297 -11.32 -0.61 -18.82
N ILE A 298 -9.99 -0.82 -18.78
CA ILE A 298 -9.21 -1.30 -19.94
C ILE A 298 -9.70 -2.68 -20.40
N ALA A 299 -9.87 -3.61 -19.45
CA ALA A 299 -10.32 -4.98 -19.77
C ALA A 299 -11.73 -4.98 -20.39
N THR A 300 -12.65 -4.19 -19.84
CA THR A 300 -14.01 -4.03 -20.36
C THR A 300 -14.00 -3.35 -21.72
N SER A 301 -13.30 -2.22 -21.88
CA SER A 301 -13.20 -1.52 -23.17
C SER A 301 -12.65 -2.44 -24.26
N GLY A 302 -11.61 -3.22 -23.96
CA GLY A 302 -11.08 -4.22 -24.89
C GLY A 302 -12.07 -5.36 -25.20
N ALA A 303 -12.89 -5.78 -24.21
CA ALA A 303 -13.87 -6.84 -24.37
C ALA A 303 -15.04 -6.44 -25.29
N ILE A 304 -15.49 -5.18 -25.15
CA ILE A 304 -16.64 -4.66 -25.91
C ILE A 304 -16.24 -3.86 -27.15
N LYS A 305 -14.94 -3.79 -27.48
CA LYS A 305 -14.36 -2.95 -28.55
C LYS A 305 -14.76 -1.48 -28.36
N GLY A 306 -14.55 -0.97 -27.14
CA GLY A 306 -14.97 0.36 -26.71
C GLY A 306 -14.12 1.51 -27.26
N ASP A 307 -14.70 2.71 -27.29
CA ASP A 307 -14.03 3.93 -27.73
C ASP A 307 -12.89 4.31 -26.78
N PRO A 308 -11.63 4.48 -27.26
CA PRO A 308 -10.50 4.91 -26.46
C PRO A 308 -10.71 6.23 -25.70
N LYS A 309 -11.53 7.15 -26.23
CA LYS A 309 -11.83 8.42 -25.57
C LYS A 309 -12.66 8.21 -24.31
N LYS A 310 -13.66 7.32 -24.35
CA LYS A 310 -14.49 6.96 -23.19
C LYS A 310 -13.63 6.24 -22.14
N LEU A 311 -12.73 5.35 -22.56
CA LEU A 311 -11.78 4.71 -21.67
C LEU A 311 -10.88 5.72 -20.99
N SER A 312 -10.30 6.68 -21.73
CA SER A 312 -9.45 7.74 -21.20
C SER A 312 -10.20 8.59 -20.16
N TYR A 313 -11.45 8.91 -20.42
CA TYR A 313 -12.29 9.63 -19.47
C TYR A 313 -12.50 8.86 -18.17
N VAL A 314 -12.88 7.56 -18.26
CA VAL A 314 -13.10 6.72 -17.07
C VAL A 314 -11.83 6.57 -16.25
N THR A 315 -10.70 6.31 -16.90
CA THR A 315 -9.41 6.17 -16.18
C THR A 315 -9.02 7.45 -15.47
N SER A 316 -9.30 8.60 -16.08
CA SER A 316 -9.02 9.91 -15.47
C SER A 316 -9.89 10.16 -14.24
N ILE A 317 -11.21 9.95 -14.33
CA ILE A 317 -12.10 10.21 -13.17
C ILE A 317 -11.83 9.26 -12.01
N VAL A 318 -11.48 8.02 -12.29
CA VAL A 318 -11.03 7.05 -11.27
C VAL A 318 -9.85 7.61 -10.47
N LEU A 319 -8.82 8.11 -11.16
CA LEU A 319 -7.62 8.65 -10.49
C LEU A 319 -7.95 9.89 -9.65
N VAL A 320 -8.83 10.77 -10.15
CA VAL A 320 -9.30 11.95 -9.38
C VAL A 320 -9.99 11.55 -8.10
N CYS A 321 -10.88 10.57 -8.17
CA CYS A 321 -11.66 10.14 -7.01
C CYS A 321 -10.80 9.32 -6.02
N ALA A 322 -9.85 8.53 -6.53
CA ALA A 322 -8.99 7.70 -5.71
C ALA A 322 -8.14 8.52 -4.72
N VAL A 323 -7.63 9.68 -5.15
CA VAL A 323 -6.74 10.52 -4.32
C VAL A 323 -7.44 11.04 -3.05
N PRO A 324 -8.60 11.73 -3.12
CA PRO A 324 -9.31 12.13 -1.92
C PRO A 324 -9.75 10.95 -1.04
N MET A 325 -10.25 9.88 -1.66
CA MET A 325 -10.74 8.71 -0.93
C MET A 325 -9.62 8.03 -0.13
N MET A 326 -8.42 7.95 -0.70
CA MET A 326 -7.25 7.34 -0.06
C MET A 326 -6.78 8.10 1.20
N VAL A 327 -7.19 9.36 1.36
CA VAL A 327 -6.93 10.19 2.55
C VAL A 327 -8.14 10.20 3.49
N ILE A 328 -9.35 10.43 2.97
CA ILE A 328 -10.56 10.61 3.77
C ILE A 328 -11.00 9.30 4.46
N MET A 329 -10.97 8.16 3.75
CA MET A 329 -11.43 6.89 4.33
C MET A 329 -10.59 6.43 5.52
N PRO A 330 -9.23 6.47 5.52
CA PRO A 330 -8.43 6.23 6.72
C PRO A 330 -8.76 7.16 7.89
N TRP A 331 -9.05 8.42 7.62
CA TRP A 331 -9.48 9.36 8.65
C TRP A 331 -10.79 8.93 9.30
N ILE A 332 -11.76 8.49 8.51
CA ILE A 332 -13.04 7.96 9.03
C ILE A 332 -12.77 6.73 9.89
N ILE A 333 -11.96 5.77 9.42
CA ILE A 333 -11.64 4.55 10.16
C ILE A 333 -11.01 4.88 11.51
N LYS A 334 -10.02 5.76 11.54
CA LYS A 334 -9.35 6.18 12.78
C LYS A 334 -10.28 6.99 13.69
N GLY A 335 -11.02 7.95 13.13
CA GLY A 335 -11.92 8.83 13.88
C GLY A 335 -13.11 8.12 14.52
N THR A 336 -13.57 7.02 13.92
CA THR A 336 -14.67 6.19 14.45
C THR A 336 -14.18 5.01 15.29
N ASN A 337 -12.88 4.85 15.49
CA ASN A 337 -12.28 3.67 16.14
C ASN A 337 -12.75 2.35 15.52
N MET A 338 -12.94 2.33 14.19
CA MET A 338 -13.36 1.14 13.47
C MET A 338 -12.31 0.03 13.62
N ASP A 339 -12.77 -1.22 13.76
CA ASP A 339 -11.89 -2.38 13.74
C ASP A 339 -10.99 -2.38 12.49
N GLN A 340 -9.70 -2.67 12.65
CA GLN A 340 -8.70 -2.58 11.59
C GLN A 340 -8.92 -3.58 10.46
N ILE A 341 -9.47 -4.76 10.79
CA ILE A 341 -9.80 -5.80 9.82
C ILE A 341 -10.99 -5.35 8.96
N VAL A 342 -12.03 -4.84 9.61
CA VAL A 342 -13.22 -4.28 8.93
C VAL A 342 -12.81 -3.08 8.09
N GLY A 343 -12.03 -2.16 8.65
CA GLY A 343 -11.51 -0.99 7.93
C GLY A 343 -10.69 -1.37 6.70
N GLY A 344 -9.79 -2.36 6.86
CA GLY A 344 -9.01 -2.91 5.76
C GLY A 344 -9.89 -3.53 4.66
N ALA A 345 -10.88 -4.34 5.02
CA ALA A 345 -11.82 -4.94 4.09
C ALA A 345 -12.68 -3.90 3.36
N TRP A 346 -13.10 -2.84 4.07
CA TRP A 346 -13.80 -1.70 3.48
C TRP A 346 -12.93 -0.97 2.45
N LEU A 347 -11.69 -0.63 2.81
CA LEU A 347 -10.73 -0.01 1.88
C LEU A 347 -10.48 -0.88 0.64
N GLY A 348 -10.25 -2.18 0.85
CA GLY A 348 -9.95 -3.13 -0.22
C GLY A 348 -11.08 -3.30 -1.23
N GLY A 349 -12.31 -3.35 -0.77
CA GLY A 349 -13.49 -3.51 -1.64
C GLY A 349 -13.99 -2.21 -2.28
N THR A 350 -13.64 -1.05 -1.69
CA THR A 350 -14.18 0.26 -2.13
C THR A 350 -13.21 1.03 -3.03
N LEU A 351 -11.93 1.11 -2.67
CA LEU A 351 -10.95 1.91 -3.41
C LEU A 351 -10.67 1.30 -4.78
N ASP A 352 -10.64 2.15 -5.79
CA ASP A 352 -10.63 1.75 -7.19
C ASP A 352 -9.28 1.21 -7.69
N THR A 353 -8.16 1.47 -7.00
CA THR A 353 -6.84 0.99 -7.42
C THR A 353 -6.10 0.24 -6.31
N SER A 354 -5.26 -0.73 -6.68
CA SER A 354 -4.42 -1.46 -5.72
C SER A 354 -3.46 -0.50 -4.98
N GLY A 355 -2.96 0.52 -5.67
CA GLY A 355 -2.10 1.55 -5.08
C GLY A 355 -2.81 2.34 -3.99
N SER A 356 -4.04 2.78 -4.25
CA SER A 356 -4.86 3.52 -3.26
C SER A 356 -5.17 2.66 -2.03
N VAL A 357 -5.41 1.35 -2.21
CA VAL A 357 -5.65 0.42 -1.09
C VAL A 357 -4.42 0.27 -0.22
N VAL A 358 -3.23 0.11 -0.83
CA VAL A 358 -1.97 0.03 -0.08
C VAL A 358 -1.72 1.34 0.67
N ALA A 359 -1.90 2.48 0.00
CA ALA A 359 -1.72 3.80 0.60
C ALA A 359 -2.65 4.01 1.79
N ALA A 360 -3.96 3.87 1.58
CA ALA A 360 -4.98 4.05 2.61
C ALA A 360 -4.84 3.05 3.77
N GLY A 361 -4.60 1.78 3.47
CA GLY A 361 -4.36 0.75 4.48
C GLY A 361 -3.15 1.04 5.34
N SER A 362 -2.03 1.47 4.73
CA SER A 362 -0.82 1.86 5.46
C SER A 362 -1.04 3.04 6.39
N LEU A 363 -1.93 3.98 6.02
CA LEU A 363 -2.32 5.09 6.90
C LEU A 363 -3.14 4.64 8.11
N VAL A 364 -3.81 3.50 8.05
CA VAL A 364 -4.57 2.94 9.18
C VAL A 364 -3.65 2.07 10.06
N SER A 365 -3.13 0.98 9.50
CA SER A 365 -2.22 0.04 10.16
C SER A 365 -1.69 -1.01 9.18
N ASP A 366 -0.66 -1.77 9.60
CA ASP A 366 -0.14 -2.91 8.80
C ASP A 366 -1.22 -4.00 8.61
N ALA A 367 -2.03 -4.28 9.62
CA ALA A 367 -3.14 -5.23 9.54
C ALA A 367 -4.21 -4.78 8.53
N ALA A 368 -4.65 -3.52 8.60
CA ALA A 368 -5.60 -2.96 7.64
C ALA A 368 -5.05 -2.97 6.21
N MET A 369 -3.75 -2.67 6.03
CA MET A 369 -3.10 -2.75 4.73
C MET A 369 -3.12 -4.18 4.16
N LYS A 370 -2.73 -5.16 4.96
CA LYS A 370 -2.71 -6.57 4.53
C LYS A 370 -4.09 -7.06 4.12
N ILE A 371 -5.09 -6.88 4.99
CA ILE A 371 -6.49 -7.25 4.69
C ILE A 371 -6.99 -6.52 3.44
N GLY A 372 -6.78 -5.21 3.36
CA GLY A 372 -7.20 -4.42 2.20
C GLY A 372 -6.59 -4.94 0.90
N VAL A 373 -5.30 -5.28 0.91
CA VAL A 373 -4.60 -5.86 -0.25
C VAL A 373 -5.17 -7.22 -0.61
N ILE A 374 -5.39 -8.12 0.37
CA ILE A 374 -5.96 -9.45 0.11
C ILE A 374 -7.35 -9.32 -0.50
N VAL A 375 -8.23 -8.49 0.06
CA VAL A 375 -9.58 -8.25 -0.47
C VAL A 375 -9.52 -7.66 -1.88
N LYS A 376 -8.66 -6.66 -2.12
CA LYS A 376 -8.50 -6.06 -3.44
C LYS A 376 -7.96 -7.04 -4.48
N MET A 377 -7.02 -7.89 -4.11
CA MET A 377 -6.53 -8.94 -5.00
C MET A 377 -7.60 -9.97 -5.33
N SER A 378 -8.42 -10.37 -4.35
CA SER A 378 -9.57 -11.26 -4.57
C SER A 378 -10.58 -10.63 -5.55
N GLN A 379 -10.85 -9.34 -5.41
CA GLN A 379 -11.70 -8.58 -6.33
C GLN A 379 -11.09 -8.51 -7.75
N ASN A 380 -9.77 -8.29 -7.85
CA ASN A 380 -9.07 -8.21 -9.13
C ASN A 380 -9.10 -9.52 -9.94
N VAL A 381 -9.20 -10.67 -9.28
CA VAL A 381 -9.40 -11.97 -9.94
C VAL A 381 -10.67 -11.94 -10.79
N LEU A 382 -11.70 -11.21 -10.38
CA LEU A 382 -12.98 -11.11 -11.08
C LEU A 382 -12.91 -10.29 -12.37
N ILE A 383 -11.83 -9.51 -12.62
CA ILE A 383 -11.67 -8.72 -13.87
C ILE A 383 -11.80 -9.60 -15.11
N GLY A 384 -11.13 -10.75 -15.11
CA GLY A 384 -11.17 -11.69 -16.25
C GLY A 384 -12.57 -12.24 -16.50
N PHE A 385 -13.28 -12.62 -15.43
CA PHE A 385 -14.64 -13.14 -15.51
C PHE A 385 -15.63 -12.07 -15.97
N ALA A 386 -15.58 -10.86 -15.39
CA ALA A 386 -16.44 -9.74 -15.77
C ALA A 386 -16.24 -9.36 -17.25
N ALA A 387 -14.99 -9.22 -17.68
CA ALA A 387 -14.67 -8.90 -19.06
C ALA A 387 -15.13 -10.00 -20.04
N PHE A 388 -15.02 -11.27 -19.65
CA PHE A 388 -15.51 -12.41 -20.45
C PHE A 388 -17.03 -12.39 -20.60
N ILE A 389 -17.78 -12.19 -19.48
CA ILE A 389 -19.24 -12.08 -19.50
C ILE A 389 -19.66 -10.89 -20.37
N LEU A 390 -19.01 -9.74 -20.23
CA LEU A 390 -19.32 -8.57 -21.05
C LEU A 390 -19.03 -8.79 -22.53
N ALA A 391 -17.95 -9.51 -22.89
CA ALA A 391 -17.66 -9.86 -24.26
C ALA A 391 -18.78 -10.72 -24.87
N ILE A 392 -19.30 -11.69 -24.11
CA ILE A 392 -20.44 -12.52 -24.55
C ILE A 392 -21.68 -11.64 -24.75
N VAL A 393 -22.06 -10.85 -23.75
CA VAL A 393 -23.26 -9.97 -23.78
C VAL A 393 -23.19 -9.01 -24.96
N TRP A 394 -22.02 -8.39 -25.20
CA TRP A 394 -21.85 -7.46 -26.33
C TRP A 394 -21.86 -8.13 -27.68
N THR A 395 -21.34 -9.35 -27.80
CA THR A 395 -21.42 -10.15 -29.04
C THR A 395 -22.89 -10.41 -29.43
N PHE A 396 -23.72 -10.78 -28.44
CA PHE A 396 -25.16 -10.95 -28.70
C PHE A 396 -25.88 -9.64 -28.97
N LYS A 397 -25.53 -8.55 -28.31
CA LYS A 397 -26.16 -7.22 -28.54
C LYS A 397 -25.83 -6.62 -29.91
N LYS A 398 -24.58 -6.78 -30.38
CA LYS A 398 -24.13 -6.15 -31.64
C LYS A 398 -24.35 -7.06 -32.88
N ALA A 399 -24.91 -8.27 -32.71
CA ALA A 399 -25.20 -9.22 -33.77
C ALA A 399 -24.07 -9.40 -34.79
N THR A 400 -22.80 -9.41 -34.31
CA THR A 400 -21.64 -9.62 -35.20
C THR A 400 -21.39 -11.11 -35.30
N PRO A 401 -21.71 -11.76 -36.44
CA PRO A 401 -21.46 -13.19 -36.61
C PRO A 401 -19.95 -13.44 -36.67
N GLY A 402 -19.46 -14.38 -35.86
CA GLY A 402 -18.15 -15.00 -36.08
C GLY A 402 -17.08 -14.88 -34.99
N GLU A 403 -17.18 -14.01 -34.02
CA GLU A 403 -16.20 -13.93 -32.94
C GLU A 403 -16.81 -14.33 -31.58
N GLN A 404 -16.71 -15.62 -31.23
CA GLN A 404 -17.05 -16.05 -29.86
C GLN A 404 -15.79 -15.95 -28.99
N PRO A 405 -15.85 -15.23 -27.85
CA PRO A 405 -14.73 -15.15 -26.90
C PRO A 405 -14.48 -16.54 -26.29
N GLY A 406 -13.25 -17.00 -26.35
CA GLY A 406 -12.84 -18.26 -25.73
C GLY A 406 -12.51 -18.10 -24.26
N ALA A 407 -12.63 -19.15 -23.45
CA ALA A 407 -12.29 -19.15 -22.01
C ALA A 407 -10.85 -18.69 -21.72
N ILE A 408 -9.95 -18.80 -22.71
CA ILE A 408 -8.56 -18.32 -22.61
C ILE A 408 -8.45 -16.81 -22.36
N GLU A 409 -9.49 -16.02 -22.70
CA GLU A 409 -9.54 -14.58 -22.42
C GLU A 409 -9.50 -14.28 -20.92
N ILE A 410 -10.05 -15.17 -20.07
CA ILE A 410 -9.99 -15.04 -18.63
C ILE A 410 -8.53 -15.01 -18.17
N TRP A 411 -7.70 -15.94 -18.70
CA TRP A 411 -6.28 -16.00 -18.40
C TRP A 411 -5.53 -14.75 -18.87
N PHE A 412 -5.79 -14.26 -20.07
CA PHE A 412 -5.11 -13.08 -20.60
C PHE A 412 -5.42 -11.81 -19.82
N ARG A 413 -6.60 -11.74 -19.18
CA ARG A 413 -7.04 -10.59 -18.39
C ARG A 413 -6.76 -10.73 -16.90
N PHE A 414 -6.37 -11.92 -16.44
CA PHE A 414 -6.02 -12.16 -15.05
C PHE A 414 -4.75 -11.39 -14.68
N PRO A 415 -4.73 -10.62 -13.56
CA PRO A 415 -3.55 -9.85 -13.11
C PRO A 415 -2.44 -10.79 -12.65
N LYS A 416 -1.33 -10.85 -13.38
CA LYS A 416 -0.25 -11.83 -13.13
C LYS A 416 0.53 -11.56 -11.84
N PHE A 417 0.62 -10.30 -11.38
CA PHE A 417 1.26 -9.96 -10.11
C PHE A 417 0.58 -10.61 -8.89
N VAL A 418 -0.74 -10.94 -9.00
CA VAL A 418 -1.46 -11.69 -7.96
C VAL A 418 -0.87 -13.09 -7.78
N LEU A 419 -0.49 -13.76 -8.90
CA LEU A 419 0.23 -15.04 -8.84
C LEU A 419 1.56 -14.87 -8.11
N GLY A 420 2.32 -13.82 -8.45
CA GLY A 420 3.59 -13.52 -7.79
C GLY A 420 3.43 -13.34 -6.28
N PHE A 421 2.43 -12.60 -5.85
CA PHE A 421 2.10 -12.41 -4.44
C PHE A 421 1.78 -13.74 -3.73
N ILE A 422 0.89 -14.58 -4.32
CA ILE A 422 0.50 -15.86 -3.74
C ILE A 422 1.70 -16.82 -3.68
N ILE A 423 2.48 -16.91 -4.76
CA ILE A 423 3.67 -17.77 -4.80
C ILE A 423 4.71 -17.34 -3.77
N ALA A 424 4.95 -16.04 -3.61
CA ALA A 424 5.85 -15.54 -2.57
C ALA A 424 5.36 -15.94 -1.17
N SER A 425 4.07 -15.79 -0.89
CA SER A 425 3.47 -16.22 0.38
C SER A 425 3.60 -17.73 0.61
N LEU A 426 3.33 -18.55 -0.41
CA LEU A 426 3.51 -20.02 -0.34
C LEU A 426 4.95 -20.39 0.00
N ILE A 427 5.93 -19.79 -0.68
CA ILE A 427 7.35 -20.06 -0.44
C ILE A 427 7.72 -19.74 1.00
N PHE A 428 7.32 -18.58 1.51
CA PHE A 428 7.66 -18.14 2.86
C PHE A 428 6.91 -18.89 3.96
N SER A 429 5.71 -19.43 3.65
CA SER A 429 4.92 -20.18 4.62
C SER A 429 5.30 -21.64 4.74
N PHE A 430 5.73 -22.28 3.64
CA PHE A 430 5.89 -23.75 3.61
C PHE A 430 7.29 -24.23 3.25
N PHE A 431 8.11 -23.44 2.56
CA PHE A 431 9.39 -23.90 2.03
C PHE A 431 10.62 -23.31 2.75
N LEU A 432 10.43 -22.27 3.57
CA LEU A 432 11.52 -21.63 4.31
C LEU A 432 11.42 -21.87 5.81
N SER A 433 12.58 -22.05 6.47
CA SER A 433 12.61 -22.15 7.92
C SER A 433 12.24 -20.82 8.59
N PRO A 434 11.63 -20.81 9.79
CA PRO A 434 11.34 -19.59 10.53
C PRO A 434 12.58 -18.71 10.76
N GLN A 435 13.77 -19.32 10.92
CA GLN A 435 15.03 -18.61 11.09
C GLN A 435 15.39 -17.83 9.82
N THR A 436 15.26 -18.46 8.64
CA THR A 436 15.51 -17.82 7.34
C THR A 436 14.52 -16.67 7.09
N VAL A 437 13.24 -16.91 7.36
CA VAL A 437 12.20 -15.87 7.23
C VAL A 437 12.52 -14.66 8.11
N ASN A 438 12.83 -14.88 9.40
CA ASN A 438 13.15 -13.80 10.34
C ASN A 438 14.43 -13.04 9.95
N ALA A 439 15.40 -13.70 9.33
CA ALA A 439 16.64 -13.07 8.89
C ALA A 439 16.42 -12.06 7.75
N VAL A 440 15.44 -12.29 6.86
CA VAL A 440 15.21 -11.44 5.67
C VAL A 440 13.97 -10.54 5.75
N LYS A 441 13.03 -10.84 6.66
CA LYS A 441 11.73 -10.15 6.78
C LYS A 441 11.88 -8.63 6.92
N GLY A 442 12.81 -8.17 7.78
CA GLY A 442 13.04 -6.75 8.02
C GLY A 442 13.54 -6.02 6.76
N GLN A 443 14.49 -6.63 6.05
CA GLN A 443 15.04 -6.07 4.81
C GLN A 443 13.99 -6.04 3.70
N LEU A 444 13.27 -7.14 3.47
CA LEU A 444 12.21 -7.21 2.45
C LEU A 444 11.10 -6.20 2.75
N GLY A 445 10.72 -6.02 4.02
CA GLY A 445 9.77 -5.00 4.44
C GLY A 445 10.23 -3.58 4.10
N ALA A 446 11.51 -3.25 4.35
CA ALA A 446 12.06 -1.95 4.01
C ALA A 446 12.15 -1.71 2.50
N LEU A 447 12.59 -2.70 1.72
CA LEU A 447 12.65 -2.61 0.26
C LEU A 447 11.25 -2.46 -0.34
N ARG A 448 10.25 -3.20 0.15
CA ARG A 448 8.84 -3.03 -0.22
C ARG A 448 8.35 -1.60 0.05
N THR A 449 8.67 -1.06 1.23
CA THR A 449 8.27 0.32 1.59
C THR A 449 8.84 1.34 0.62
N TRP A 450 10.07 1.19 0.16
CA TRP A 450 10.65 2.05 -0.85
C TRP A 450 9.93 1.97 -2.21
N TRP A 451 9.59 0.76 -2.67
CA TRP A 451 8.81 0.57 -3.90
C TRP A 451 7.45 1.25 -3.81
N PHE A 452 6.76 1.10 -2.67
CA PHE A 452 5.48 1.77 -2.44
C PHE A 452 5.63 3.29 -2.34
N ALA A 453 6.61 3.78 -1.62
CA ALA A 453 6.86 5.22 -1.49
C ALA A 453 7.13 5.89 -2.86
N MET A 454 7.95 5.27 -3.72
CA MET A 454 8.16 5.74 -5.09
C MET A 454 6.87 5.72 -5.91
N ALA A 455 6.06 4.68 -5.75
CA ALA A 455 4.77 4.60 -6.43
C ALA A 455 3.80 5.70 -5.98
N PHE A 456 3.73 6.01 -4.68
CA PHE A 456 2.89 7.10 -4.18
C PHE A 456 3.37 8.47 -4.65
N THR A 457 4.68 8.67 -4.75
CA THR A 457 5.26 9.85 -5.40
C THR A 457 4.80 9.94 -6.87
N CYS A 458 4.84 8.83 -7.61
CA CYS A 458 4.37 8.77 -9.00
C CYS A 458 2.88 9.05 -9.12
N ILE A 459 2.02 8.52 -8.23
CA ILE A 459 0.58 8.84 -8.21
C ILE A 459 0.40 10.37 -8.16
N GLY A 460 1.12 11.05 -7.27
CA GLY A 460 1.06 12.50 -7.17
C GLY A 460 1.53 13.20 -8.45
N LEU A 461 2.64 12.75 -9.04
CA LEU A 461 3.20 13.30 -10.28
C LEU A 461 2.29 13.11 -11.51
N GLU A 462 1.56 12.00 -11.57
CA GLU A 462 0.64 11.64 -12.65
C GLU A 462 -0.73 12.32 -12.50
N THR A 463 -1.08 12.81 -11.30
CA THR A 463 -2.38 13.40 -11.01
C THR A 463 -2.37 14.91 -11.19
N ASN A 464 -3.00 15.40 -12.27
CA ASN A 464 -3.18 16.83 -12.54
C ASN A 464 -4.68 17.20 -12.51
N PHE A 465 -5.12 17.90 -11.47
CA PHE A 465 -6.52 18.28 -11.30
C PHE A 465 -6.99 19.29 -12.35
N GLY A 466 -6.09 20.13 -12.88
CA GLY A 466 -6.41 21.09 -13.93
C GLY A 466 -6.74 20.43 -15.27
N GLU A 467 -5.97 19.39 -15.66
CA GLU A 467 -6.26 18.61 -16.87
C GLU A 467 -7.56 17.81 -16.71
N LEU A 468 -7.78 17.26 -15.51
CA LEU A 468 -8.99 16.52 -15.19
C LEU A 468 -10.24 17.38 -15.21
N ALA A 469 -10.17 18.63 -14.71
CA ALA A 469 -11.26 19.58 -14.79
C ALA A 469 -11.63 19.92 -16.25
N LYS A 470 -10.66 19.94 -17.17
CA LYS A 470 -10.88 20.19 -18.61
C LYS A 470 -11.59 19.02 -19.32
N LEU A 471 -11.47 17.79 -18.81
CA LEU A 471 -12.19 16.62 -19.36
C LEU A 471 -13.71 16.73 -19.17
N GLY A 472 -14.16 17.72 -18.43
CA GLY A 472 -15.56 18.08 -18.24
C GLY A 472 -16.24 17.15 -17.23
N GLY A 473 -16.71 17.78 -16.13
CA GLY A 473 -17.79 17.21 -15.35
C GLY A 473 -18.96 16.95 -16.32
N GLY A 474 -19.90 16.25 -16.01
CA GLY A 474 -21.06 16.04 -16.88
C GLY A 474 -21.79 14.80 -16.38
N ARG A 475 -22.70 14.35 -17.17
CA ARG A 475 -23.52 13.17 -16.83
C ARG A 475 -22.71 11.94 -16.44
N PRO A 476 -21.60 11.58 -17.15
CA PRO A 476 -20.79 10.43 -16.74
C PRO A 476 -20.08 10.62 -15.39
N ALA A 477 -19.56 11.84 -15.10
CA ALA A 477 -18.93 12.13 -13.81
C ALA A 477 -19.94 12.08 -12.67
N ALA A 478 -21.13 12.66 -12.85
CA ALA A 478 -22.21 12.61 -11.86
C ALA A 478 -22.63 11.16 -11.59
N ALA A 479 -22.79 10.36 -12.64
CA ALA A 479 -23.12 8.93 -12.51
C ALA A 479 -22.03 8.18 -11.74
N PHE A 480 -20.76 8.45 -12.05
CA PHE A 480 -19.60 7.84 -11.35
C PHE A 480 -19.62 8.20 -9.86
N LEU A 481 -19.74 9.48 -9.51
CA LEU A 481 -19.70 9.94 -8.12
C LEU A 481 -20.85 9.37 -7.28
N ILE A 482 -22.07 9.30 -7.86
CA ILE A 482 -23.22 8.71 -7.16
C ILE A 482 -23.02 7.21 -6.97
N ALA A 483 -22.52 6.52 -8.00
CA ALA A 483 -22.21 5.09 -7.91
C ALA A 483 -21.08 4.81 -6.91
N GLN A 484 -20.07 5.68 -6.85
CA GLN A 484 -18.97 5.57 -5.89
C GLN A 484 -19.45 5.81 -4.45
N ALA A 485 -20.34 6.81 -4.24
CA ALA A 485 -20.97 7.01 -2.94
C ALA A 485 -21.78 5.77 -2.49
N PHE A 486 -22.53 5.17 -3.41
CA PHE A 486 -23.22 3.92 -3.16
C PHE A 486 -22.23 2.77 -2.84
N ASN A 487 -21.14 2.64 -3.61
CA ASN A 487 -20.11 1.64 -3.39
C ASN A 487 -19.49 1.76 -1.99
N ILE A 488 -19.17 2.98 -1.54
CA ILE A 488 -18.64 3.25 -0.19
C ILE A 488 -19.55 2.67 0.89
N LEU A 489 -20.85 2.94 0.81
CA LEU A 489 -21.82 2.47 1.83
C LEU A 489 -22.10 0.96 1.72
N TRP A 490 -22.26 0.45 0.50
CA TRP A 490 -22.51 -0.96 0.26
C TRP A 490 -21.33 -1.83 0.72
N THR A 491 -20.12 -1.44 0.37
CA THR A 491 -18.91 -2.17 0.76
C THR A 491 -18.66 -2.07 2.28
N LEU A 492 -18.98 -0.94 2.91
CA LEU A 492 -18.91 -0.82 4.36
C LEU A 492 -19.83 -1.83 5.07
N LEU A 493 -21.06 -1.93 4.61
CA LEU A 493 -22.02 -2.91 5.13
C LEU A 493 -21.46 -4.34 4.99
N LEU A 494 -20.97 -4.70 3.81
CA LEU A 494 -20.40 -6.01 3.55
C LEU A 494 -19.15 -6.29 4.38
N ALA A 495 -18.27 -5.29 4.55
CA ALA A 495 -17.10 -5.43 5.40
C ALA A 495 -17.47 -5.74 6.86
N TYR A 496 -18.46 -5.06 7.41
CA TYR A 496 -18.98 -5.38 8.75
C TYR A 496 -19.58 -6.77 8.82
N LEU A 497 -20.41 -7.17 7.88
CA LEU A 497 -21.08 -8.46 7.88
C LEU A 497 -20.10 -9.63 7.72
N ILE A 498 -19.12 -9.49 6.85
CA ILE A 498 -18.22 -10.59 6.45
C ILE A 498 -16.96 -10.64 7.31
N PHE A 499 -16.35 -9.49 7.63
CA PHE A 499 -15.09 -9.41 8.36
C PHE A 499 -15.24 -8.99 9.83
N GLY A 500 -16.40 -8.46 10.21
CA GLY A 500 -16.69 -8.01 11.58
C GLY A 500 -17.16 -9.10 12.54
N GLY A 501 -17.07 -10.37 12.15
CA GLY A 501 -17.49 -11.47 13.03
C GLY A 501 -19.00 -11.75 13.05
N VAL A 502 -19.79 -11.12 12.16
CA VAL A 502 -21.28 -11.26 12.14
C VAL A 502 -21.69 -12.52 11.39
N LEU A 503 -21.28 -12.69 10.14
CA LEU A 503 -21.59 -13.85 9.30
C LEU A 503 -20.52 -14.95 9.40
N PHE A 504 -19.28 -14.56 9.56
CA PHE A 504 -18.13 -15.45 9.64
C PHE A 504 -17.21 -15.02 10.78
N PRO A 505 -16.43 -15.93 11.39
CA PRO A 505 -15.41 -15.56 12.38
C PRO A 505 -14.43 -14.52 11.78
N ALA A 506 -14.10 -13.50 12.57
CA ALA A 506 -13.12 -12.49 12.10
C ALA A 506 -11.80 -13.17 11.74
N PRO A 507 -11.19 -12.85 10.57
CA PRO A 507 -9.92 -13.44 10.18
C PRO A 507 -8.78 -12.94 11.09
N THR A 508 -7.84 -13.81 11.39
CA THR A 508 -6.61 -13.46 12.13
C THR A 508 -5.52 -13.07 11.14
N VAL A 509 -4.88 -11.90 11.32
CA VAL A 509 -3.81 -11.36 10.45
C VAL A 509 -2.66 -10.76 11.26
#